data_681677e43eb73698c69da85ad9668ef2
#
_entry.id   681677e43eb73698c69da85ad9668ef2
#
_cell.length_a   1.000
_cell.length_b   1.000
_cell.length_c   1.000
_cell.angle_alpha   90.00
_cell.angle_beta   90.00
_cell.angle_gamma   90.00
#
_symmetry.space_group_name_H-M   'P 1'
#
loop_
_entity.id
_entity.type
_entity.pdbx_description
1 polymer ?
#
loop_
_entity_poly.entity_id
_entity_poly.type
_entity_poly.pdbx_seq_one_letter_code
_entity_poly.pdbx_strand_id
1 'polypeptide(L)'
;MKRKTLATLVLIAALGIGGYFYYQQQTNKPQIHYITQAVTRAEINKNVLATGSVRANKRTEVGAQVSGKIQKLYVELGQSVKQGDLIADIDSSNQSNTLSTAQARLSSYKAQLTSAQVALEVAQSNYNRLNKLYRANSASLNDLETAKNTLASAKATVDNIKAQLKSAEISVNDAKTNLTYTQIISPMDGVIVSVPVSVGQTVNSNQTSPTIVQVADLSKMLIKLEISEGDIAQVKVGQKVKFSTLAEPNREYSATIDSVDPALTTLTDNNYTEQSGNTEAVYYYANVSVDNADNSLRIGMTTQAQITIDKREQVLVVPTSVIKXRGKENYVLVLENEQSVERKIQIGISDTQNTEVLAGLNEGDQVIVTQRADDEKISTARGPRMF
;
A
#
# COMPACT_ATOMS: atom_id res chain seq x y z
N MET A 1 75.43 55.77 -52.70
CA MET A 1 75.37 54.31 -52.48
C MET A 1 74.78 53.90 -51.11
N LYS A 2 74.75 54.76 -50.09
CA LYS A 2 74.28 54.39 -48.71
C LYS A 2 72.78 54.24 -48.51
N ARG A 3 71.86 54.73 -49.39
CA ARG A 3 70.42 54.62 -49.25
C ARG A 3 69.90 53.28 -49.71
N LYS A 4 70.51 52.65 -50.70
CA LYS A 4 70.00 51.32 -51.23
C LYS A 4 70.41 50.17 -50.28
N THR A 5 71.53 50.22 -49.60
CA THR A 5 72.02 49.23 -48.63
C THR A 5 71.14 49.25 -47.35
N LEU A 6 70.66 50.41 -46.93
CA LEU A 6 69.81 50.55 -45.77
C LEU A 6 68.41 49.91 -46.04
N ALA A 7 67.85 50.11 -47.27
CA ALA A 7 66.61 49.56 -47.64
C ALA A 7 66.61 48.02 -47.72
N THR A 8 67.75 47.43 -48.20
CA THR A 8 67.86 45.94 -48.22
C THR A 8 68.01 45.35 -46.81
N LEU A 9 68.68 46.01 -45.90
CA LEU A 9 68.78 45.56 -44.51
C LEU A 9 67.41 45.60 -43.79
N VAL A 10 66.64 46.65 -44.01
CA VAL A 10 65.27 46.72 -43.42
C VAL A 10 64.34 45.63 -44.02
N LEU A 11 64.45 45.30 -45.30
CA LEU A 11 63.63 44.25 -45.94
C LEU A 11 64.04 42.87 -45.36
N ILE A 12 65.27 42.58 -45.17
CA ILE A 12 65.77 41.31 -44.56
C ILE A 12 65.27 41.19 -43.11
N ALA A 13 65.36 42.32 -42.36
CA ALA A 13 64.83 42.31 -40.98
C ALA A 13 63.36 42.11 -40.93
N ALA A 14 62.55 42.70 -41.82
CA ALA A 14 61.14 42.54 -41.91
C ALA A 14 60.78 41.10 -42.28
N LEU A 15 61.46 40.46 -43.22
CA LEU A 15 61.29 39.05 -43.57
C LEU A 15 61.68 38.10 -42.43
N GLY A 16 62.74 38.45 -41.68
CA GLY A 16 63.13 37.68 -40.50
C GLY A 16 62.12 37.74 -39.36
N ILE A 17 61.57 38.94 -39.11
CA ILE A 17 60.56 39.19 -38.11
C ILE A 17 59.23 38.48 -38.55
N GLY A 18 58.84 38.60 -39.81
CA GLY A 18 57.67 37.94 -40.39
C GLY A 18 57.78 36.40 -40.32
N GLY A 19 58.96 35.88 -40.68
CA GLY A 19 59.23 34.43 -40.55
C GLY A 19 59.21 33.94 -39.11
N TYR A 20 59.75 34.75 -38.19
CA TYR A 20 59.73 34.43 -36.76
C TYR A 20 58.30 34.41 -36.19
N PHE A 21 57.48 35.41 -36.55
CA PHE A 21 56.09 35.44 -36.16
C PHE A 21 55.27 34.31 -36.78
N TYR A 22 55.52 33.97 -38.00
CA TYR A 22 54.85 32.83 -38.68
C TYR A 22 55.23 31.50 -38.01
N TYR A 23 56.51 31.31 -37.70
CA TYR A 23 57.00 30.12 -37.01
C TYR A 23 56.43 30.02 -35.58
N GLN A 24 56.32 31.14 -34.86
CA GLN A 24 55.77 31.19 -33.51
C GLN A 24 54.27 30.92 -33.55
N GLN A 25 53.56 31.37 -34.56
CA GLN A 25 52.12 31.13 -34.72
C GLN A 25 51.84 29.66 -35.05
N GLN A 26 52.74 28.98 -35.73
CA GLN A 26 52.58 27.58 -36.12
C GLN A 26 52.97 26.61 -34.94
N THR A 27 53.85 27.04 -34.04
CA THR A 27 54.28 26.25 -32.89
C THR A 27 53.35 26.41 -31.68
N ASN A 28 52.56 27.47 -31.60
CA ASN A 28 51.70 27.78 -30.47
C ASN A 28 50.28 27.25 -30.67
N LYS A 29 50.09 26.05 -31.28
CA LYS A 29 48.79 25.39 -31.22
C LYS A 29 48.59 24.86 -29.80
N PRO A 30 47.52 25.27 -29.09
CA PRO A 30 47.30 24.77 -27.75
C PRO A 30 47.22 23.23 -27.74
N GLN A 31 48.02 22.59 -26.92
CA GLN A 31 47.95 21.15 -26.77
C GLN A 31 46.68 20.84 -25.99
N ILE A 32 45.80 20.08 -26.60
CA ILE A 32 44.56 19.62 -25.97
C ILE A 32 44.89 18.31 -25.24
N HIS A 33 44.81 18.35 -23.93
CA HIS A 33 44.92 17.13 -23.12
C HIS A 33 43.55 16.48 -22.99
N TYR A 34 43.53 15.22 -23.38
CA TYR A 34 42.30 14.40 -23.30
C TYR A 34 42.37 13.53 -22.05
N ILE A 35 41.33 13.64 -21.21
CA ILE A 35 41.11 12.71 -20.12
C ILE A 35 40.20 11.63 -20.68
N THR A 36 40.71 10.41 -20.74
CA THR A 36 40.00 9.27 -21.35
C THR A 36 39.62 8.23 -20.30
N GLN A 37 38.61 7.45 -20.63
CA GLN A 37 38.24 6.26 -19.86
C GLN A 37 38.09 5.09 -20.85
N ALA A 38 38.69 3.94 -20.46
CA ALA A 38 38.59 2.74 -21.29
C ALA A 38 37.19 2.15 -21.24
N VAL A 39 36.69 1.74 -22.39
CA VAL A 39 35.45 0.95 -22.50
C VAL A 39 35.71 -0.43 -21.89
N THR A 40 34.95 -0.80 -20.89
CA THR A 40 35.11 -2.06 -20.17
C THR A 40 33.80 -2.85 -20.19
N ARG A 41 33.89 -4.14 -19.89
CA ARG A 41 32.70 -4.93 -19.65
C ARG A 41 32.36 -4.88 -18.17
N ALA A 42 31.10 -4.58 -17.88
CA ALA A 42 30.61 -4.50 -16.51
C ALA A 42 29.15 -4.95 -16.42
N GLU A 43 28.67 -5.06 -15.21
CA GLU A 43 27.24 -5.23 -14.93
C GLU A 43 26.57 -3.86 -14.94
N ILE A 44 25.39 -3.78 -15.53
CA ILE A 44 24.56 -2.58 -15.51
C ILE A 44 23.15 -2.95 -15.05
N ASN A 45 22.59 -2.18 -14.14
CA ASN A 45 21.27 -2.40 -13.56
C ASN A 45 20.41 -1.16 -13.76
N LYS A 46 19.34 -1.32 -14.52
CA LYS A 46 18.34 -0.27 -14.65
C LYS A 46 17.39 -0.36 -13.47
N ASN A 47 17.40 0.65 -12.62
CA ASN A 47 16.61 0.69 -11.39
C ASN A 47 15.60 1.84 -11.43
N VAL A 48 14.43 1.59 -10.83
CA VAL A 48 13.45 2.63 -10.47
C VAL A 48 13.60 2.88 -8.98
N LEU A 49 13.72 4.15 -8.60
CA LEU A 49 13.76 4.57 -7.20
C LEU A 49 12.33 4.89 -6.74
N ALA A 50 11.98 4.41 -5.57
CA ALA A 50 10.66 4.62 -4.99
C ALA A 50 10.79 4.88 -3.50
N THR A 51 9.93 5.74 -2.98
CA THR A 51 9.72 5.86 -1.53
C THR A 51 8.50 5.02 -1.17
N GLY A 52 8.42 4.64 0.10
CA GLY A 52 7.28 3.86 0.54
C GLY A 52 7.04 3.97 2.04
N SER A 53 5.99 3.30 2.48
CA SER A 53 5.62 3.24 3.88
C SER A 53 5.43 1.80 4.31
N VAL A 54 5.84 1.53 5.55
CA VAL A 54 5.66 0.23 6.20
C VAL A 54 4.25 0.19 6.78
N ARG A 55 3.48 -0.83 6.43
CA ARG A 55 2.13 -1.09 6.98
C ARG A 55 2.08 -2.52 7.51
N ALA A 56 1.14 -2.78 8.40
CA ALA A 56 0.85 -4.16 8.82
C ALA A 56 0.21 -4.92 7.65
N ASN A 57 0.57 -6.17 7.48
CA ASN A 57 -0.05 -7.02 6.46
C ASN A 57 -1.56 -7.20 6.71
N LYS A 58 -1.93 -7.39 7.99
CA LYS A 58 -3.32 -7.46 8.42
C LYS A 58 -3.53 -6.53 9.60
N ARG A 59 -4.55 -5.70 9.52
CA ARG A 59 -4.95 -4.78 10.60
C ARG A 59 -6.48 -4.72 10.64
N THR A 60 -7.04 -4.83 11.84
CA THR A 60 -8.48 -4.78 12.05
C THR A 60 -8.80 -3.77 13.14
N GLU A 61 -9.78 -2.93 12.87
CA GLU A 61 -10.37 -2.03 13.87
C GLU A 61 -11.47 -2.79 14.59
N VAL A 62 -11.33 -2.92 15.90
CA VAL A 62 -12.32 -3.58 16.75
C VAL A 62 -13.21 -2.49 17.34
N GLY A 63 -14.45 -2.44 16.87
CA GLY A 63 -15.42 -1.41 17.26
C GLY A 63 -16.48 -1.93 18.23
N ALA A 64 -17.16 -1.00 18.91
CA ALA A 64 -18.32 -1.31 19.75
C ALA A 64 -19.56 -1.45 18.88
N GLN A 65 -20.28 -2.56 19.06
CA GLN A 65 -21.55 -2.83 18.35
C GLN A 65 -22.76 -2.38 19.16
N VAL A 66 -22.58 -2.10 20.46
CA VAL A 66 -23.63 -1.59 21.36
C VAL A 66 -23.14 -0.31 22.06
N SER A 67 -24.08 0.55 22.39
CA SER A 67 -23.80 1.79 23.12
C SER A 67 -23.77 1.52 24.61
N GLY A 68 -22.85 2.19 25.32
CA GLY A 68 -22.76 2.11 26.77
C GLY A 68 -21.45 2.69 27.28
N LYS A 69 -21.26 2.64 28.59
CA LYS A 69 -20.05 3.12 29.25
C LYS A 69 -19.03 1.97 29.32
N ILE A 70 -17.78 2.26 28.95
CA ILE A 70 -16.68 1.28 29.08
C ILE A 70 -16.43 1.07 30.60
N GLN A 71 -16.71 -0.12 31.08
CA GLN A 71 -16.48 -0.48 32.48
C GLN A 71 -15.04 -0.87 32.73
N LYS A 72 -14.44 -1.61 31.78
CA LYS A 72 -13.09 -2.12 31.93
C LYS A 72 -12.41 -2.34 30.58
N LEU A 73 -11.11 -2.08 30.57
CA LEU A 73 -10.20 -2.47 29.48
C LEU A 73 -9.26 -3.53 30.03
N TYR A 74 -9.09 -4.60 29.28
CA TYR A 74 -8.27 -5.76 29.68
C TYR A 74 -6.92 -5.78 28.96
N VAL A 75 -6.71 -4.89 28.01
CA VAL A 75 -5.53 -4.85 27.15
C VAL A 75 -4.86 -3.48 27.20
N GLU A 76 -3.55 -3.48 26.92
CA GLU A 76 -2.72 -2.28 26.84
C GLU A 76 -2.05 -2.19 25.46
N LEU A 77 -1.62 -0.98 25.12
CA LEU A 77 -0.88 -0.73 23.88
C LEU A 77 0.39 -1.58 23.86
N GLY A 78 0.61 -2.30 22.75
CA GLY A 78 1.76 -3.20 22.57
C GLY A 78 1.56 -4.61 23.07
N GLN A 79 0.43 -4.90 23.72
CA GLN A 79 0.14 -6.24 24.24
C GLN A 79 -0.25 -7.19 23.10
N SER A 80 0.27 -8.44 23.16
CA SER A 80 -0.15 -9.50 22.23
C SER A 80 -1.46 -10.11 22.68
N VAL A 81 -2.37 -10.34 21.74
CA VAL A 81 -3.69 -10.95 21.97
C VAL A 81 -3.93 -12.07 20.96
N LYS A 82 -4.78 -13.02 21.35
CA LYS A 82 -5.25 -14.12 20.49
C LYS A 82 -6.70 -13.88 20.11
N GLN A 83 -7.13 -14.50 19.03
CA GLN A 83 -8.54 -14.50 18.62
C GLN A 83 -9.40 -15.02 19.78
N GLY A 84 -10.42 -14.24 20.15
CA GLY A 84 -11.33 -14.55 21.25
C GLY A 84 -10.93 -13.96 22.61
N ASP A 85 -9.72 -13.40 22.75
CA ASP A 85 -9.30 -12.76 24.00
C ASP A 85 -10.18 -11.53 24.29
N LEU A 86 -10.56 -11.34 25.55
CA LEU A 86 -11.40 -10.23 26.01
C LEU A 86 -10.60 -8.94 25.99
N ILE A 87 -11.11 -7.94 25.28
CA ILE A 87 -10.51 -6.62 25.12
C ILE A 87 -11.12 -5.61 26.08
N ALA A 88 -12.47 -5.55 26.10
CA ALA A 88 -13.18 -4.54 26.90
C ALA A 88 -14.57 -5.03 27.30
N ASP A 89 -15.06 -4.52 28.40
CA ASP A 89 -16.46 -4.67 28.86
C ASP A 89 -17.17 -3.32 28.78
N ILE A 90 -18.34 -3.33 28.17
CA ILE A 90 -19.30 -2.22 28.16
C ILE A 90 -20.38 -2.54 29.22
N ASP A 91 -20.89 -1.52 29.90
CA ASP A 91 -21.98 -1.65 30.88
C ASP A 91 -23.17 -2.38 30.23
N SER A 92 -23.46 -3.57 30.71
CA SER A 92 -24.48 -4.48 30.17
C SER A 92 -25.83 -4.36 30.86
N SER A 93 -26.02 -3.40 31.79
CA SER A 93 -27.24 -3.28 32.59
C SER A 93 -28.50 -3.22 31.73
N ASN A 94 -28.51 -2.40 30.69
CA ASN A 94 -29.67 -2.24 29.79
C ASN A 94 -29.93 -3.52 28.98
N GLN A 95 -28.89 -4.14 28.48
CA GLN A 95 -28.99 -5.38 27.67
C GLN A 95 -29.47 -6.55 28.53
N SER A 96 -28.96 -6.64 29.75
CA SER A 96 -29.38 -7.67 30.73
C SER A 96 -30.86 -7.52 31.09
N ASN A 97 -31.32 -6.29 31.32
CA ASN A 97 -32.74 -6.00 31.60
C ASN A 97 -33.63 -6.35 30.41
N THR A 98 -33.18 -6.01 29.20
CA THR A 98 -33.89 -6.34 27.95
C THR A 98 -34.00 -7.85 27.79
N LEU A 99 -32.94 -8.59 28.03
CA LEU A 99 -32.94 -10.06 28.00
C LEU A 99 -33.93 -10.64 29.00
N SER A 100 -33.91 -10.15 30.26
CA SER A 100 -34.81 -10.60 31.33
C SER A 100 -36.31 -10.37 30.93
N THR A 101 -36.59 -9.21 30.35
CA THR A 101 -37.95 -8.88 29.88
C THR A 101 -38.38 -9.81 28.74
N ALA A 102 -37.52 -10.07 27.78
CA ALA A 102 -37.80 -10.99 26.66
C ALA A 102 -38.04 -12.43 27.16
N GLN A 103 -37.25 -12.89 28.14
CA GLN A 103 -37.41 -14.21 28.76
C GLN A 103 -38.75 -14.34 29.52
N ALA A 104 -39.16 -13.29 30.26
CA ALA A 104 -40.42 -13.24 30.96
C ALA A 104 -41.58 -13.37 29.97
N ARG A 105 -41.51 -12.64 28.83
CA ARG A 105 -42.53 -12.69 27.76
C ARG A 105 -42.60 -14.10 27.15
N LEU A 106 -41.47 -14.71 26.85
CA LEU A 106 -41.40 -16.09 26.35
C LEU A 106 -42.06 -17.06 27.33
N SER A 107 -41.77 -16.92 28.62
CA SER A 107 -42.36 -17.76 29.68
C SER A 107 -43.90 -17.61 29.71
N SER A 108 -44.39 -16.38 29.57
CA SER A 108 -45.83 -16.11 29.51
C SER A 108 -46.51 -16.83 28.32
N TYR A 109 -45.93 -16.73 27.12
CA TYR A 109 -46.48 -17.42 25.94
C TYR A 109 -46.41 -18.95 26.08
N LYS A 110 -45.40 -19.50 26.73
CA LYS A 110 -45.35 -20.94 27.03
C LYS A 110 -46.52 -21.37 27.93
N ALA A 111 -46.85 -20.60 28.97
CA ALA A 111 -47.97 -20.88 29.84
C ALA A 111 -49.31 -20.78 29.08
N GLN A 112 -49.45 -19.75 28.23
CA GLN A 112 -50.64 -19.58 27.40
C GLN A 112 -50.83 -20.75 26.41
N LEU A 113 -49.69 -21.23 25.81
CA LEU A 113 -49.73 -22.37 24.90
C LEU A 113 -50.23 -23.62 25.61
N THR A 114 -49.76 -23.87 26.83
CA THR A 114 -50.17 -25.00 27.64
C THR A 114 -51.70 -24.94 27.89
N SER A 115 -52.22 -23.78 28.29
CA SER A 115 -53.66 -23.58 28.52
C SER A 115 -54.46 -23.79 27.22
N ALA A 116 -53.99 -23.23 26.11
CA ALA A 116 -54.68 -23.38 24.81
C ALA A 116 -54.67 -24.84 24.32
N GLN A 117 -53.61 -25.58 24.58
CA GLN A 117 -53.50 -27.00 24.24
C GLN A 117 -54.53 -27.86 25.02
N VAL A 118 -54.70 -27.55 26.31
CA VAL A 118 -55.72 -28.21 27.12
C VAL A 118 -57.12 -27.90 26.57
N ALA A 119 -57.40 -26.63 26.22
CA ALA A 119 -58.71 -26.25 25.63
C ALA A 119 -58.94 -26.96 24.29
N LEU A 120 -57.89 -27.10 23.46
CA LEU A 120 -57.99 -27.85 22.19
C LEU A 120 -58.31 -29.33 22.43
N GLU A 121 -57.67 -29.96 23.42
CA GLU A 121 -57.88 -31.35 23.78
C GLU A 121 -59.31 -31.58 24.22
N VAL A 122 -59.87 -30.69 25.05
CA VAL A 122 -61.31 -30.74 25.51
C VAL A 122 -62.25 -30.58 24.30
N ALA A 123 -62.00 -29.60 23.42
CA ALA A 123 -62.79 -29.34 22.22
C ALA A 123 -62.77 -30.56 21.27
N GLN A 124 -61.58 -31.17 21.10
CA GLN A 124 -61.44 -32.38 20.26
C GLN A 124 -62.18 -33.56 20.82
N SER A 125 -62.16 -33.78 22.12
CA SER A 125 -62.82 -34.86 22.82
C SER A 125 -64.35 -34.69 22.68
N ASN A 126 -64.90 -33.48 22.86
CA ASN A 126 -66.29 -33.14 22.71
C ASN A 126 -66.79 -33.39 21.26
N TYR A 127 -66.00 -32.90 20.28
CA TYR A 127 -66.31 -33.12 18.85
C TYR A 127 -66.38 -34.64 18.54
N ASN A 128 -65.40 -35.39 19.00
CA ASN A 128 -65.35 -36.85 18.74
C ASN A 128 -66.55 -37.57 19.38
N ARG A 129 -67.01 -37.19 20.58
CA ARG A 129 -68.10 -37.72 21.28
C ARG A 129 -69.41 -37.41 20.51
N LEU A 130 -69.66 -36.14 20.12
CA LEU A 130 -70.89 -35.73 19.41
C LEU A 130 -70.91 -36.35 18.00
N ASN A 131 -69.83 -36.53 17.32
CA ASN A 131 -69.73 -37.17 16.03
C ASN A 131 -70.17 -38.65 16.12
N LYS A 132 -69.81 -39.36 17.19
CA LYS A 132 -70.25 -40.73 17.45
C LYS A 132 -71.74 -40.78 17.73
N LEU A 133 -72.30 -39.87 18.56
CA LEU A 133 -73.71 -39.79 18.89
C LEU A 133 -74.53 -39.43 17.65
N TYR A 134 -74.13 -38.52 16.81
CA TYR A 134 -74.76 -38.12 15.58
C TYR A 134 -74.88 -39.32 14.62
N ARG A 135 -73.83 -40.09 14.47
CA ARG A 135 -73.82 -41.30 13.63
C ARG A 135 -74.75 -42.37 14.18
N ALA A 136 -75.02 -42.35 15.49
CA ALA A 136 -76.01 -43.26 16.14
C ALA A 136 -77.40 -42.63 16.20
N ASN A 137 -77.68 -41.54 15.49
CA ASN A 137 -78.96 -40.82 15.49
C ASN A 137 -79.37 -40.30 16.89
N SER A 138 -78.35 -40.02 17.78
CA SER A 138 -78.59 -39.61 19.18
C SER A 138 -78.14 -38.20 19.48
N ALA A 139 -77.82 -37.37 18.46
CA ALA A 139 -77.50 -35.97 18.59
C ALA A 139 -77.94 -35.21 17.34
N SER A 140 -78.19 -33.88 17.47
CA SER A 140 -78.66 -33.06 16.35
C SER A 140 -77.45 -32.66 15.47
N LEU A 141 -77.72 -32.30 14.20
CA LEU A 141 -76.71 -31.75 13.29
C LEU A 141 -76.13 -30.41 13.83
N ASN A 142 -77.03 -29.61 14.41
CA ASN A 142 -76.65 -28.31 15.00
C ASN A 142 -75.55 -28.47 16.13
N ASP A 143 -75.78 -29.51 16.97
CA ASP A 143 -74.78 -29.76 18.06
C ASP A 143 -73.42 -30.19 17.51
N LEU A 144 -73.47 -31.03 16.45
CA LEU A 144 -72.17 -31.45 15.79
C LEU A 144 -71.47 -30.28 15.13
N GLU A 145 -72.21 -29.41 14.41
CA GLU A 145 -71.64 -28.24 13.77
C GLU A 145 -71.06 -27.23 14.79
N THR A 146 -71.73 -27.01 15.92
CA THR A 146 -71.27 -26.18 17.02
C THR A 146 -69.98 -26.74 17.59
N ALA A 147 -69.85 -28.02 17.83
CA ALA A 147 -68.65 -28.65 18.34
C ALA A 147 -67.51 -28.55 17.34
N LYS A 148 -67.80 -28.69 16.04
CA LYS A 148 -66.81 -28.53 14.96
C LYS A 148 -66.28 -27.09 14.91
N ASN A 149 -67.09 -26.08 15.06
CA ASN A 149 -66.74 -24.70 15.07
C ASN A 149 -65.85 -24.38 16.31
N THR A 150 -66.23 -24.93 17.50
CA THR A 150 -65.46 -24.80 18.73
C THR A 150 -64.07 -25.41 18.57
N LEU A 151 -63.96 -26.59 17.97
CA LEU A 151 -62.68 -27.24 17.70
C LEU A 151 -61.82 -26.41 16.75
N ALA A 152 -62.39 -25.88 15.68
CA ALA A 152 -61.68 -25.03 14.72
C ALA A 152 -61.15 -23.78 15.39
N SER A 153 -61.95 -23.13 16.24
CA SER A 153 -61.48 -21.94 17.03
C SER A 153 -60.37 -22.28 17.99
N ALA A 154 -60.43 -23.38 18.72
CA ALA A 154 -59.41 -23.82 19.65
C ALA A 154 -58.09 -24.09 18.91
N LYS A 155 -58.20 -24.74 17.75
CA LYS A 155 -57.00 -25.01 16.91
C LYS A 155 -56.37 -23.71 16.44
N ALA A 156 -57.15 -22.77 15.92
CA ALA A 156 -56.67 -21.46 15.49
C ALA A 156 -56.00 -20.69 16.63
N THR A 157 -56.53 -20.79 17.87
CA THR A 157 -55.93 -20.18 19.05
C THR A 157 -54.53 -20.77 19.35
N VAL A 158 -54.42 -22.10 19.31
CA VAL A 158 -53.10 -22.77 19.52
C VAL A 158 -52.10 -22.31 18.46
N ASP A 159 -52.52 -22.27 17.18
CA ASP A 159 -51.63 -21.88 16.08
C ASP A 159 -51.17 -20.40 16.22
N ASN A 160 -52.09 -19.52 16.65
CA ASN A 160 -51.77 -18.12 16.92
C ASN A 160 -50.72 -17.99 18.05
N ILE A 161 -50.94 -18.69 19.19
CA ILE A 161 -50.03 -18.65 20.31
C ILE A 161 -48.65 -19.24 19.94
N LYS A 162 -48.61 -20.27 19.11
CA LYS A 162 -47.36 -20.84 18.58
C LYS A 162 -46.58 -19.78 17.77
N ALA A 163 -47.27 -19.01 16.96
CA ALA A 163 -46.63 -17.92 16.20
C ALA A 163 -46.06 -16.85 17.14
N GLN A 164 -46.82 -16.46 18.20
CA GLN A 164 -46.35 -15.50 19.20
C GLN A 164 -45.17 -16.06 19.98
N LEU A 165 -45.18 -17.35 20.33
CA LEU A 165 -44.08 -18.03 20.98
C LEU A 165 -42.81 -17.96 20.14
N LYS A 166 -42.94 -18.25 18.84
CA LYS A 166 -41.79 -18.19 17.91
C LYS A 166 -41.22 -16.77 17.83
N SER A 167 -42.07 -15.78 17.78
CA SER A 167 -41.64 -14.35 17.80
C SER A 167 -40.89 -14.01 19.11
N ALA A 168 -41.39 -14.50 20.25
CA ALA A 168 -40.77 -14.26 21.55
C ALA A 168 -39.40 -14.97 21.65
N GLU A 169 -39.29 -16.18 21.06
CA GLU A 169 -37.96 -16.89 20.99
C GLU A 169 -36.95 -16.08 20.21
N ILE A 170 -37.33 -15.50 19.08
CA ILE A 170 -36.47 -14.62 18.27
C ILE A 170 -36.04 -13.41 19.13
N SER A 171 -36.98 -12.76 19.82
CA SER A 171 -36.69 -11.61 20.68
C SER A 171 -35.70 -11.95 21.82
N VAL A 172 -35.78 -13.13 22.40
CA VAL A 172 -34.82 -13.62 23.40
C VAL A 172 -33.45 -13.78 22.76
N ASN A 173 -33.37 -14.37 21.58
CA ASN A 173 -32.12 -14.58 20.88
C ASN A 173 -31.42 -13.22 20.53
N ASP A 174 -32.21 -12.25 20.04
CA ASP A 174 -31.73 -10.91 19.73
C ASP A 174 -31.18 -10.20 20.97
N ALA A 175 -31.90 -10.28 22.09
CA ALA A 175 -31.48 -9.70 23.36
C ALA A 175 -30.19 -10.38 23.87
N LYS A 176 -30.07 -11.70 23.69
CA LYS A 176 -28.89 -12.46 24.07
C LYS A 176 -27.67 -12.06 23.24
N THR A 177 -27.85 -11.89 21.93
CA THR A 177 -26.79 -11.44 21.03
C THR A 177 -26.32 -10.03 21.41
N ASN A 178 -27.24 -9.13 21.69
CA ASN A 178 -26.90 -7.76 22.12
C ASN A 178 -26.15 -7.75 23.45
N LEU A 179 -26.48 -8.66 24.36
CA LEU A 179 -25.73 -8.83 25.60
C LEU A 179 -24.31 -9.31 25.33
N THR A 180 -24.15 -10.27 24.40
CA THR A 180 -22.81 -10.74 24.00
C THR A 180 -21.94 -9.61 23.45
N TYR A 181 -22.53 -8.66 22.71
CA TYR A 181 -21.80 -7.52 22.13
C TYR A 181 -21.30 -6.52 23.19
N THR A 182 -21.70 -6.64 24.45
CA THR A 182 -21.11 -5.83 25.53
C THR A 182 -19.71 -6.31 25.92
N GLN A 183 -19.36 -7.54 25.58
CA GLN A 183 -18.04 -8.12 25.76
C GLN A 183 -17.29 -8.04 24.42
N ILE A 184 -16.31 -7.15 24.33
CA ILE A 184 -15.56 -6.91 23.10
C ILE A 184 -14.34 -7.84 23.11
N ILE A 185 -14.25 -8.69 22.08
CA ILE A 185 -13.19 -9.71 21.96
C ILE A 185 -12.37 -9.45 20.69
N SER A 186 -11.13 -9.97 20.68
CA SER A 186 -10.26 -9.85 19.50
C SER A 186 -10.74 -10.75 18.38
N PRO A 187 -10.88 -10.22 17.13
CA PRO A 187 -11.27 -11.04 15.98
C PRO A 187 -10.11 -11.83 15.37
N MET A 188 -8.85 -11.56 15.80
CA MET A 188 -7.65 -12.16 15.20
C MET A 188 -6.50 -12.19 16.20
N ASP A 189 -5.51 -13.01 15.92
CA ASP A 189 -4.23 -12.99 16.64
C ASP A 189 -3.44 -11.74 16.18
N GLY A 190 -2.77 -11.07 17.13
CA GLY A 190 -1.98 -9.90 16.79
C GLY A 190 -1.51 -9.12 18.00
N VAL A 191 -1.13 -7.88 17.75
CA VAL A 191 -0.66 -6.93 18.77
C VAL A 191 -1.58 -5.71 18.77
N ILE A 192 -1.90 -5.18 19.94
CA ILE A 192 -2.68 -3.95 20.09
C ILE A 192 -1.81 -2.77 19.66
N VAL A 193 -2.19 -2.12 18.56
CA VAL A 193 -1.41 -1.00 17.99
C VAL A 193 -2.07 0.37 18.26
N SER A 194 -3.30 0.38 18.77
CA SER A 194 -3.99 1.62 19.14
C SER A 194 -5.09 1.32 20.15
N VAL A 195 -5.24 2.19 21.16
CA VAL A 195 -6.33 2.16 22.17
C VAL A 195 -6.86 3.61 22.29
N PRO A 196 -7.77 4.03 21.38
CA PRO A 196 -8.25 5.41 21.38
C PRO A 196 -9.30 5.75 22.44
N VAL A 197 -9.66 4.81 23.30
CA VAL A 197 -10.71 4.96 24.31
C VAL A 197 -10.16 4.79 25.74
N SER A 198 -10.94 5.24 26.71
CA SER A 198 -10.57 5.15 28.14
C SER A 198 -11.70 4.51 28.96
N VAL A 199 -11.33 3.89 30.09
CA VAL A 199 -12.29 3.39 31.08
C VAL A 199 -13.13 4.56 31.57
N GLY A 200 -14.43 4.37 31.63
CA GLY A 200 -15.40 5.42 32.03
C GLY A 200 -15.97 6.21 30.86
N GLN A 201 -15.38 6.11 29.68
CA GLN A 201 -15.89 6.78 28.48
C GLN A 201 -17.17 6.12 27.99
N THR A 202 -18.15 6.93 27.56
CA THR A 202 -19.38 6.43 26.94
C THR A 202 -19.19 6.37 25.43
N VAL A 203 -19.44 5.20 24.85
CA VAL A 203 -19.41 4.99 23.40
C VAL A 203 -20.84 4.91 22.86
N ASN A 204 -21.04 5.45 21.66
CA ASN A 204 -22.33 5.46 20.99
C ASN A 204 -22.21 4.82 19.62
N SER A 205 -22.80 3.64 19.46
CA SER A 205 -22.76 2.86 18.23
C SER A 205 -23.91 3.16 17.26
N ASN A 206 -24.81 4.07 17.61
CA ASN A 206 -26.02 4.33 16.81
C ASN A 206 -25.74 5.05 15.48
N GLN A 207 -24.66 5.84 15.42
CA GLN A 207 -24.29 6.61 14.23
C GLN A 207 -23.09 6.00 13.50
N THR A 208 -22.03 5.72 14.22
CA THR A 208 -20.82 5.09 13.71
C THR A 208 -20.29 4.12 14.74
N SER A 209 -19.76 2.99 14.33
CA SER A 209 -19.12 2.07 15.26
C SER A 209 -17.84 2.70 15.81
N PRO A 210 -17.79 3.13 17.08
CA PRO A 210 -16.57 3.73 17.60
C PRO A 210 -15.49 2.66 17.80
N THR A 211 -14.28 2.95 17.31
CA THR A 211 -13.14 2.05 17.45
C THR A 211 -12.73 1.98 18.93
N ILE A 212 -12.64 0.77 19.47
CA ILE A 212 -12.17 0.51 20.84
C ILE A 212 -10.66 0.24 20.83
N VAL A 213 -10.20 -0.66 19.96
CA VAL A 213 -8.76 -0.91 19.74
C VAL A 213 -8.52 -1.21 18.27
N GLN A 214 -7.23 -1.12 17.88
CA GLN A 214 -6.78 -1.67 16.60
C GLN A 214 -5.82 -2.81 16.89
N VAL A 215 -6.06 -3.96 16.25
CA VAL A 215 -5.22 -5.15 16.33
C VAL A 215 -4.51 -5.32 14.99
N ALA A 216 -3.21 -5.58 15.01
CA ALA A 216 -2.41 -5.76 13.80
C ALA A 216 -1.51 -6.99 13.94
N ASP A 217 -1.35 -7.72 12.84
CA ASP A 217 -0.36 -8.78 12.73
C ASP A 217 0.96 -8.12 12.31
N LEU A 218 1.93 -8.11 13.22
CA LEU A 218 3.26 -7.52 13.00
C LEU A 218 4.32 -8.55 12.58
N SER A 219 3.98 -9.83 12.45
CA SER A 219 4.91 -10.87 12.03
C SER A 219 5.37 -10.71 10.59
N LYS A 220 4.50 -10.16 9.75
CA LYS A 220 4.78 -9.80 8.36
C LYS A 220 4.35 -8.36 8.12
N MET A 221 5.22 -7.61 7.46
CA MET A 221 4.92 -6.22 7.12
C MET A 221 4.69 -6.10 5.61
N LEU A 222 3.84 -5.17 5.25
CA LEU A 222 3.55 -4.79 3.88
C LEU A 222 4.22 -3.44 3.61
N ILE A 223 5.15 -3.42 2.66
CA ILE A 223 5.77 -2.18 2.20
C ILE A 223 5.00 -1.71 0.98
N LYS A 224 4.37 -0.55 1.07
CA LYS A 224 3.69 0.08 -0.05
C LYS A 224 4.64 1.10 -0.68
N LEU A 225 5.17 0.78 -1.86
CA LEU A 225 6.10 1.63 -2.61
C LEU A 225 5.32 2.51 -3.59
N GLU A 226 5.56 3.81 -3.55
CA GLU A 226 4.92 4.80 -4.41
C GLU A 226 5.72 4.94 -5.70
N ILE A 227 5.17 4.46 -6.79
CA ILE A 227 5.79 4.47 -8.12
C ILE A 227 5.17 5.59 -8.95
N SER A 228 6.01 6.42 -9.55
CA SER A 228 5.52 7.52 -10.40
C SER A 228 4.79 6.98 -11.65
N GLU A 229 3.85 7.76 -12.17
CA GLU A 229 3.14 7.44 -13.42
C GLU A 229 4.13 7.18 -14.58
N GLY A 230 5.26 7.88 -14.61
CA GLY A 230 6.27 7.71 -15.66
C GLY A 230 6.99 6.37 -15.63
N ASP A 231 7.05 5.73 -14.47
CA ASP A 231 7.81 4.49 -14.25
C ASP A 231 6.92 3.25 -14.12
N ILE A 232 5.64 3.42 -13.83
CA ILE A 232 4.74 2.30 -13.49
C ILE A 232 4.66 1.23 -14.61
N ALA A 233 4.77 1.66 -15.86
CA ALA A 233 4.72 0.74 -17.01
C ALA A 233 5.87 -0.27 -17.02
N GLN A 234 6.98 0.06 -16.35
CA GLN A 234 8.18 -0.78 -16.28
C GLN A 234 8.19 -1.68 -15.03
N VAL A 235 7.34 -1.38 -14.03
CA VAL A 235 7.30 -2.11 -12.75
C VAL A 235 6.33 -3.29 -12.86
N LYS A 236 6.81 -4.49 -12.53
CA LYS A 236 6.05 -5.74 -12.69
C LYS A 236 6.21 -6.64 -11.49
N VAL A 237 5.21 -7.47 -11.26
CA VAL A 237 5.22 -8.52 -10.24
C VAL A 237 6.44 -9.43 -10.45
N GLY A 238 7.11 -9.80 -9.36
CA GLY A 238 8.28 -10.69 -9.36
C GLY A 238 9.61 -9.99 -9.49
N GLN A 239 9.65 -8.68 -9.79
CA GLN A 239 10.90 -7.92 -9.85
C GLN A 239 11.52 -7.80 -8.46
N LYS A 240 12.86 -7.81 -8.42
CA LYS A 240 13.62 -7.71 -7.18
C LYS A 240 13.61 -6.27 -6.66
N VAL A 241 13.42 -6.14 -5.36
CA VAL A 241 13.42 -4.87 -4.66
C VAL A 241 14.44 -4.95 -3.54
N LYS A 242 15.27 -3.93 -3.43
CA LYS A 242 16.14 -3.68 -2.28
C LYS A 242 15.65 -2.39 -1.62
N PHE A 243 15.46 -2.42 -0.31
CA PHE A 243 15.01 -1.22 0.39
C PHE A 243 15.68 -1.12 1.76
N SER A 244 15.74 0.12 2.26
CA SER A 244 16.14 0.42 3.63
C SER A 244 15.10 1.36 4.24
N THR A 245 15.10 1.45 5.57
CA THR A 245 14.27 2.43 6.28
C THR A 245 15.08 3.68 6.59
N LEU A 246 14.42 4.82 6.80
CA LEU A 246 15.11 6.03 7.24
C LEU A 246 15.71 5.86 8.64
N ALA A 247 15.16 4.95 9.46
CA ALA A 247 15.70 4.65 10.79
C ALA A 247 17.03 3.89 10.72
N GLU A 248 17.18 3.00 9.71
CA GLU A 248 18.39 2.20 9.52
C GLU A 248 18.80 2.23 8.05
N PRO A 249 19.46 3.33 7.60
CA PRO A 249 19.79 3.49 6.18
C PRO A 249 20.82 2.46 5.67
N ASN A 250 21.64 1.92 6.56
CA ASN A 250 22.69 0.96 6.22
C ASN A 250 22.21 -0.50 6.25
N ARG A 251 20.99 -0.73 6.70
CA ARG A 251 20.40 -2.08 6.73
C ARG A 251 19.54 -2.26 5.48
N GLU A 252 19.98 -3.15 4.61
CA GLU A 252 19.28 -3.43 3.34
C GLU A 252 18.41 -4.68 3.50
N TYR A 253 17.15 -4.53 3.12
CA TYR A 253 16.20 -5.63 3.00
C TYR A 253 16.04 -5.99 1.53
N SER A 254 15.95 -7.28 1.24
CA SER A 254 15.72 -7.78 -0.13
C SER A 254 14.40 -8.53 -0.19
N ALA A 255 13.62 -8.23 -1.21
CA ALA A 255 12.30 -8.82 -1.40
C ALA A 255 11.92 -8.79 -2.88
N THR A 256 10.69 -9.17 -3.19
CA THR A 256 10.13 -9.11 -4.54
C THR A 256 8.78 -8.40 -4.53
N ILE A 257 8.41 -7.83 -5.66
CA ILE A 257 7.09 -7.21 -5.83
C ILE A 257 6.04 -8.33 -5.88
N ASP A 258 5.10 -8.28 -4.95
CA ASP A 258 3.97 -9.23 -4.87
C ASP A 258 2.82 -8.82 -5.77
N SER A 259 2.53 -7.52 -5.81
CA SER A 259 1.44 -6.97 -6.64
C SER A 259 1.70 -5.50 -6.97
N VAL A 260 1.06 -5.05 -8.04
CA VAL A 260 1.03 -3.63 -8.43
C VAL A 260 -0.45 -3.24 -8.47
N ASP A 261 -0.80 -2.19 -7.75
CA ASP A 261 -2.20 -1.77 -7.64
C ASP A 261 -2.67 -1.18 -8.99
N PRO A 262 -3.91 -1.47 -9.40
CA PRO A 262 -4.42 -1.03 -10.71
C PRO A 262 -4.87 0.43 -10.75
N ALA A 263 -4.88 1.11 -9.60
CA ALA A 263 -5.40 2.47 -9.44
C ALA A 263 -4.40 3.34 -8.69
N LEU A 264 -4.53 4.66 -8.86
CA LEU A 264 -3.67 5.63 -8.19
C LEU A 264 -3.82 5.54 -6.65
N THR A 265 -2.79 5.95 -5.93
CA THR A 265 -2.69 5.80 -4.47
C THR A 265 -3.88 6.40 -3.71
N THR A 266 -4.37 7.57 -4.14
CA THR A 266 -5.51 8.22 -3.48
C THR A 266 -6.79 7.41 -3.61
N LEU A 267 -7.03 6.76 -4.75
CA LEU A 267 -8.19 5.87 -4.93
C LEU A 267 -8.03 4.61 -4.09
N THR A 268 -6.86 3.99 -4.11
CA THR A 268 -6.57 2.79 -3.33
C THR A 268 -6.74 3.03 -1.82
N ASP A 269 -6.35 4.21 -1.34
CA ASP A 269 -6.48 4.59 0.08
C ASP A 269 -7.86 5.19 0.41
N ASN A 270 -8.82 5.15 -0.55
CA ASN A 270 -10.19 5.65 -0.41
C ASN A 270 -10.28 7.16 -0.13
N ASN A 271 -9.35 7.93 -0.68
CA ASN A 271 -9.27 9.39 -0.53
C ASN A 271 -9.45 10.12 -1.87
N TYR A 272 -9.94 9.43 -2.89
CA TYR A 272 -10.07 10.00 -4.23
C TYR A 272 -11.27 10.97 -4.31
N THR A 273 -10.97 12.19 -4.71
CA THR A 273 -11.98 13.19 -5.09
C THR A 273 -11.70 13.62 -6.52
N GLU A 274 -12.68 13.42 -7.38
CA GLU A 274 -12.58 13.78 -8.79
C GLU A 274 -12.61 15.31 -8.93
N GLN A 275 -11.43 15.90 -9.14
CA GLN A 275 -11.32 17.35 -9.37
C GLN A 275 -10.70 17.59 -10.75
N SER A 276 -11.35 18.41 -11.54
CA SER A 276 -10.79 18.83 -12.83
C SER A 276 -9.65 19.83 -12.62
N GLY A 277 -8.52 19.56 -13.25
CA GLY A 277 -7.36 20.45 -13.21
C GLY A 277 -6.37 20.21 -12.07
N ASN A 278 -6.38 19.02 -11.47
CA ASN A 278 -5.41 18.67 -10.45
C ASN A 278 -4.02 18.44 -11.09
N THR A 279 -3.05 19.24 -10.65
CA THR A 279 -1.67 19.16 -11.14
C THR A 279 -0.76 18.36 -10.20
N GLU A 280 -1.33 17.64 -9.25
CA GLU A 280 -0.56 16.83 -8.31
C GLU A 280 0.06 15.61 -9.02
N ALA A 281 1.23 15.21 -8.59
CA ALA A 281 1.93 14.04 -9.12
C ALA A 281 1.11 12.76 -8.85
N VAL A 282 1.02 11.91 -9.87
CA VAL A 282 0.24 10.67 -9.80
C VAL A 282 1.20 9.52 -9.45
N TYR A 283 0.80 8.74 -8.45
CA TYR A 283 1.55 7.56 -7.99
C TYR A 283 0.64 6.33 -7.94
N TYR A 284 1.26 5.18 -8.08
CA TYR A 284 0.64 3.85 -7.96
C TYR A 284 1.41 3.03 -6.92
N TYR A 285 0.72 2.17 -6.18
CA TYR A 285 1.40 1.30 -5.21
C TYR A 285 1.94 0.03 -5.86
N ALA A 286 3.20 -0.27 -5.57
CA ALA A 286 3.76 -1.61 -5.70
C ALA A 286 3.91 -2.18 -4.28
N ASN A 287 3.38 -3.35 -4.05
CA ASN A 287 3.27 -3.97 -2.74
C ASN A 287 4.34 -5.06 -2.58
N VAL A 288 5.02 -5.03 -1.45
CA VAL A 288 6.12 -5.94 -1.12
C VAL A 288 5.90 -6.47 0.29
N SER A 289 5.83 -7.80 0.46
CA SER A 289 5.70 -8.43 1.78
C SER A 289 7.07 -8.82 2.31
N VAL A 290 7.30 -8.55 3.59
CA VAL A 290 8.58 -8.81 4.25
C VAL A 290 8.33 -9.42 5.63
N ASP A 291 9.06 -10.46 5.98
CA ASP A 291 9.02 -11.05 7.32
C ASP A 291 9.66 -10.09 8.33
N ASN A 292 9.08 -10.00 9.52
CA ASN A 292 9.48 -9.07 10.58
C ASN A 292 9.74 -9.82 11.90
N ALA A 293 10.48 -10.91 11.82
CA ALA A 293 10.72 -11.80 12.98
C ALA A 293 11.46 -11.09 14.13
N ASP A 294 12.28 -10.10 13.82
CA ASP A 294 13.05 -9.33 14.81
C ASP A 294 12.33 -8.05 15.29
N ASN A 295 11.11 -7.80 14.79
CA ASN A 295 10.30 -6.61 15.10
C ASN A 295 11.01 -5.28 14.81
N SER A 296 11.95 -5.28 13.87
CA SER A 296 12.71 -4.07 13.50
C SER A 296 11.84 -3.10 12.66
N LEU A 297 10.93 -3.63 11.88
CA LEU A 297 10.01 -2.81 11.06
C LEU A 297 8.77 -2.46 11.89
N ARG A 298 8.42 -1.18 11.91
CA ARG A 298 7.23 -0.65 12.61
C ARG A 298 6.30 0.02 11.63
N ILE A 299 5.01 -0.04 11.91
CA ILE A 299 3.97 0.63 11.10
C ILE A 299 4.28 2.13 11.04
N GLY A 300 4.24 2.69 9.84
CA GLY A 300 4.47 4.12 9.60
C GLY A 300 5.90 4.48 9.27
N MET A 301 6.85 3.55 9.35
CA MET A 301 8.23 3.83 8.91
C MET A 301 8.26 4.15 7.41
N THR A 302 9.11 5.11 7.05
CA THR A 302 9.36 5.46 5.64
C THR A 302 10.50 4.59 5.10
N THR A 303 10.35 4.11 3.88
CA THR A 303 11.35 3.30 3.19
C THR A 303 11.83 4.00 1.92
N GLN A 304 13.09 3.71 1.57
CA GLN A 304 13.66 4.05 0.27
C GLN A 304 14.01 2.75 -0.43
N ALA A 305 13.51 2.59 -1.64
CA ALA A 305 13.60 1.33 -2.37
C ALA A 305 14.18 1.52 -3.77
N GLN A 306 14.91 0.51 -4.21
CA GLN A 306 15.38 0.37 -5.58
C GLN A 306 14.75 -0.89 -6.17
N ILE A 307 13.97 -0.72 -7.23
CA ILE A 307 13.34 -1.82 -7.98
C ILE A 307 14.20 -2.08 -9.21
N THR A 308 14.72 -3.29 -9.34
CA THR A 308 15.53 -3.68 -10.50
C THR A 308 14.59 -4.02 -11.67
N ILE A 309 14.61 -3.15 -12.69
CA ILE A 309 13.76 -3.29 -13.89
C ILE A 309 14.42 -4.21 -14.91
N ASP A 310 15.71 -3.99 -15.16
CA ASP A 310 16.49 -4.80 -16.10
C ASP A 310 17.93 -4.90 -15.57
N LYS A 311 18.55 -6.05 -15.79
CA LYS A 311 19.91 -6.33 -15.39
C LYS A 311 20.63 -6.98 -16.55
N ARG A 312 21.79 -6.43 -16.90
CA ARG A 312 22.67 -6.99 -17.93
C ARG A 312 24.06 -7.21 -17.35
N GLU A 313 24.63 -8.34 -17.61
CA GLU A 313 25.98 -8.70 -17.14
C GLU A 313 26.94 -8.80 -18.34
N GLN A 314 28.22 -8.46 -18.11
CA GLN A 314 29.26 -8.57 -19.11
C GLN A 314 28.99 -7.77 -20.40
N VAL A 315 28.33 -6.61 -20.28
CA VAL A 315 28.04 -5.71 -21.43
C VAL A 315 29.08 -4.58 -21.48
N LEU A 316 29.33 -4.05 -22.67
CA LEU A 316 30.21 -2.88 -22.84
C LEU A 316 29.55 -1.64 -22.25
N VAL A 317 30.23 -0.93 -21.36
CA VAL A 317 29.69 0.26 -20.71
C VAL A 317 30.59 1.46 -20.91
N VAL A 318 29.97 2.63 -21.01
CA VAL A 318 30.64 3.93 -21.02
C VAL A 318 29.94 4.85 -20.02
N PRO A 319 30.65 5.84 -19.45
CA PRO A 319 29.97 6.83 -18.62
C PRO A 319 28.88 7.56 -19.43
N THR A 320 27.69 7.71 -18.86
CA THR A 320 26.55 8.36 -19.53
C THR A 320 26.91 9.79 -19.97
N SER A 321 27.80 10.46 -19.21
CA SER A 321 28.23 11.84 -19.47
C SER A 321 29.02 12.02 -20.78
N VAL A 322 29.62 10.97 -21.34
CA VAL A 322 30.41 11.07 -22.59
C VAL A 322 29.54 10.96 -23.84
N ILE A 323 28.31 10.55 -23.73
CA ILE A 323 27.39 10.36 -24.86
C ILE A 323 26.81 11.70 -25.27
N LYS A 324 26.93 12.01 -26.53
CA LYS A 324 26.42 13.25 -27.14
C LYS A 324 25.27 12.93 -28.07
N UNK A 325 24.25 13.41 -28.06
CA UNK A 325 23.26 13.15 -28.82
C UNK A 325 23.23 14.05 -29.89
N ARG A 326 22.90 13.93 -30.96
CA ARG A 326 22.64 14.84 -32.10
C ARG A 326 21.40 14.32 -32.86
N GLY A 327 20.28 14.96 -32.63
CA GLY A 327 18.99 14.50 -33.18
C GLY A 327 18.62 13.13 -32.60
N LYS A 328 18.49 12.12 -33.46
CA LYS A 328 18.17 10.74 -33.05
C LYS A 328 19.40 9.84 -32.95
N GLU A 329 20.56 10.39 -33.14
CA GLU A 329 21.81 9.62 -33.16
C GLU A 329 22.67 9.94 -31.94
N ASN A 330 23.32 8.91 -31.43
CA ASN A 330 24.24 8.99 -30.29
C ASN A 330 25.67 8.81 -30.76
N TYR A 331 26.58 9.62 -30.26
CA TYR A 331 28.03 9.54 -30.53
C TYR A 331 28.83 9.65 -29.27
N VAL A 332 30.05 9.18 -29.36
CA VAL A 332 31.09 9.42 -28.37
C VAL A 332 32.34 9.92 -29.09
N LEU A 333 33.19 10.62 -28.36
CA LEU A 333 34.51 10.98 -28.83
C LEU A 333 35.48 9.90 -28.36
N VAL A 334 36.17 9.29 -29.33
CA VAL A 334 37.19 8.26 -29.04
C VAL A 334 38.57 8.86 -29.37
N LEU A 335 39.57 8.57 -28.56
CA LEU A 335 40.95 8.98 -28.81
C LEU A 335 41.62 7.92 -29.70
N GLU A 336 41.93 8.30 -30.94
CA GLU A 336 42.68 7.48 -31.90
C GLU A 336 43.87 8.25 -32.40
N ASN A 337 45.06 7.65 -32.26
CA ASN A 337 46.32 8.28 -32.74
C ASN A 337 46.48 9.73 -32.24
N GLU A 338 46.17 9.96 -30.95
CA GLU A 338 46.23 11.29 -30.28
C GLU A 338 45.22 12.32 -30.83
N GLN A 339 44.25 11.88 -31.64
CA GLN A 339 43.21 12.74 -32.18
C GLN A 339 41.82 12.30 -31.69
N SER A 340 40.95 13.28 -31.48
CA SER A 340 39.56 13.04 -31.13
C SER A 340 38.75 12.68 -32.39
N VAL A 341 38.20 11.49 -32.44
CA VAL A 341 37.40 10.99 -33.53
C VAL A 341 35.94 10.78 -33.04
N GLU A 342 34.98 11.35 -33.74
CA GLU A 342 33.55 11.17 -33.44
C GLU A 342 33.11 9.81 -33.97
N ARG A 343 32.59 8.94 -33.09
CA ARG A 343 32.15 7.59 -33.46
C ARG A 343 30.68 7.42 -33.06
N LYS A 344 29.87 7.04 -34.04
CA LYS A 344 28.42 6.77 -33.84
C LYS A 344 28.26 5.47 -33.08
N ILE A 345 27.36 5.47 -32.06
CA ILE A 345 27.10 4.31 -31.23
C ILE A 345 25.61 4.01 -31.15
N GLN A 346 25.29 2.73 -30.86
CA GLN A 346 23.95 2.30 -30.45
C GLN A 346 23.98 2.01 -28.97
N ILE A 347 23.05 2.61 -28.23
CA ILE A 347 22.99 2.47 -26.78
C ILE A 347 21.88 1.50 -26.38
N GLY A 348 22.09 0.82 -25.26
CA GLY A 348 21.12 -0.08 -24.62
C GLY A 348 20.53 0.53 -23.36
N ILE A 349 20.52 -0.25 -22.27
CA ILE A 349 20.04 0.25 -20.97
C ILE A 349 21.07 1.19 -20.34
N SER A 350 20.59 2.08 -19.50
CA SER A 350 21.45 3.01 -18.74
C SER A 350 21.04 3.03 -17.28
N ASP A 351 22.04 3.23 -16.43
CA ASP A 351 21.83 3.53 -15.02
C ASP A 351 22.22 4.99 -14.72
N THR A 352 22.43 5.35 -13.47
CA THR A 352 22.79 6.72 -13.05
C THR A 352 24.20 7.15 -13.49
N GLN A 353 25.10 6.22 -13.78
CA GLN A 353 26.50 6.52 -14.06
C GLN A 353 26.91 6.05 -15.46
N ASN A 354 26.44 4.89 -15.89
CA ASN A 354 26.91 4.22 -17.11
C ASN A 354 25.75 3.94 -18.07
N THR A 355 26.11 3.79 -19.34
CA THR A 355 25.19 3.37 -20.41
C THR A 355 25.80 2.20 -21.17
N GLU A 356 24.98 1.19 -21.43
CA GLU A 356 25.34 0.04 -22.27
C GLU A 356 25.53 0.49 -23.72
N VAL A 357 26.59 -0.01 -24.35
CA VAL A 357 26.84 0.18 -25.78
C VAL A 357 26.62 -1.15 -26.50
N LEU A 358 25.63 -1.17 -27.38
CA LEU A 358 25.26 -2.34 -28.16
C LEU A 358 26.14 -2.50 -29.42
N ALA A 359 26.57 -1.37 -30.01
CA ALA A 359 27.40 -1.34 -31.23
C ALA A 359 28.13 -0.02 -31.35
N GLY A 360 29.29 -0.05 -32.04
CA GLY A 360 30.07 1.15 -32.34
C GLY A 360 31.35 1.31 -31.53
N LEU A 361 31.55 0.50 -30.48
CA LEU A 361 32.78 0.50 -29.68
C LEU A 361 33.25 -0.93 -29.42
N ASN A 362 34.53 -1.07 -29.18
CA ASN A 362 35.17 -2.31 -28.74
C ASN A 362 35.69 -2.16 -27.31
N GLU A 363 35.88 -3.27 -26.66
CA GLU A 363 36.52 -3.31 -25.33
C GLU A 363 37.95 -2.75 -25.45
N GLY A 364 38.29 -1.80 -24.57
CA GLY A 364 39.60 -1.14 -24.55
C GLY A 364 39.63 0.19 -25.30
N ASP A 365 38.61 0.52 -26.13
CA ASP A 365 38.58 1.85 -26.79
C ASP A 365 38.62 2.95 -25.72
N GLN A 366 39.33 4.05 -26.01
CA GLN A 366 39.48 5.16 -25.05
C GLN A 366 38.49 6.25 -25.37
N VAL A 367 37.38 6.33 -24.60
CA VAL A 367 36.40 7.42 -24.75
C VAL A 367 36.87 8.65 -24.01
N ILE A 368 36.71 9.84 -24.62
CA ILE A 368 37.15 11.10 -24.06
C ILE A 368 36.05 11.61 -23.09
N VAL A 369 36.42 11.71 -21.83
CA VAL A 369 35.51 12.22 -20.78
C VAL A 369 35.57 13.74 -20.74
N THR A 370 36.77 14.32 -20.84
CA THR A 370 36.98 15.76 -20.77
C THR A 370 38.13 16.16 -21.69
N GLN A 371 38.01 17.34 -22.30
CA GLN A 371 39.08 18.00 -23.07
C GLN A 371 39.54 19.24 -22.29
N ARG A 372 40.83 19.40 -22.11
CA ARG A 372 41.39 20.58 -21.45
C ARG A 372 42.45 21.18 -22.31
N ALA A 373 42.35 22.49 -22.58
CA ALA A 373 43.36 23.26 -23.27
C ALA A 373 44.33 23.89 -22.24
N ASP A 374 45.63 23.92 -22.54
CA ASP A 374 46.64 24.46 -21.62
C ASP A 374 46.41 25.92 -21.23
N ASP A 375 45.64 26.67 -22.03
CA ASP A 375 45.40 28.10 -21.78
C ASP A 375 44.23 28.37 -20.84
N GLU A 376 43.53 27.34 -20.36
CA GLU A 376 42.36 27.54 -19.49
C GLU A 376 42.80 27.79 -18.04
N LYS A 377 43.04 29.07 -17.71
CA LYS A 377 43.35 29.51 -16.35
C LYS A 377 42.22 29.11 -15.40
N ILE A 378 42.57 28.44 -14.33
CA ILE A 378 41.63 28.10 -13.27
C ILE A 378 41.03 29.41 -12.74
N SER A 379 39.81 29.71 -13.08
CA SER A 379 39.05 30.75 -12.40
C SER A 379 38.76 30.24 -10.98
N THR A 380 39.63 30.63 -10.04
CA THR A 380 39.32 30.45 -8.63
C THR A 380 38.08 31.26 -8.33
N ALA A 381 36.95 30.59 -8.21
CA ALA A 381 35.72 31.21 -7.79
C ALA A 381 35.95 31.93 -6.47
N ARG A 382 35.78 33.26 -6.48
CA ARG A 382 35.79 34.06 -5.24
C ARG A 382 34.78 33.46 -4.28
N GLY A 383 35.23 33.12 -3.09
CA GLY A 383 34.36 32.65 -2.03
C GLY A 383 33.22 33.61 -1.74
N PRO A 384 32.14 33.12 -1.16
CA PRO A 384 30.99 33.96 -0.89
C PRO A 384 31.36 35.12 0.03
N ARG A 385 31.04 36.35 -0.39
CA ARG A 385 31.14 37.52 0.49
C ARG A 385 30.04 37.37 1.56
N MET A 386 30.47 37.26 2.80
CA MET A 386 29.54 37.37 3.93
C MET A 386 29.04 38.81 4.05
N PHE A 387 27.76 38.99 4.06
CA PHE A 387 27.06 40.16 4.59
C PHE A 387 26.12 39.70 5.66
#